data_2a7a1740f32e4eda748a4981c9af058c
#
_entry.id   2a7a1740f32e4eda748a4981c9af058c
#
_cell.length_a   1.000
_cell.length_b   1.000
_cell.length_c   1.000
_cell.angle_alpha   90.00
_cell.angle_beta   90.00
_cell.angle_gamma   90.00
#
_symmetry.space_group_name_H-M   'P 1'
#
loop_
_entity.id
_entity.type
_entity.pdbx_description
1 polymer ?
#
loop_
_entity_poly.entity_id
_entity_poly.type
_entity_poly.pdbx_seq_one_letter_code
_entity_poly.pdbx_strand_id
1 'polypeptide(L)'
;MFPRWLAAGLAVLTATACGGGGAPAAPPATAAAGPLAGVCPATVVVQTDWFPEAEYGAYFQMLGENPAFDGAAKKVTAPLVDGSTPTGVQLEIRFGGPAIGYQQVSAQLYADKAITLGLVSTDEAIQNSAELATVAVAAPLETSPQMIMWDRAKHPDVRTIADLGNKGVPVLYYQTDTYMQYLLAAGLLRPEQVDGSYDGSPSRWVASGGDVAVAGFATSEPYIYKSELGEGRSYDTELQLIADTGYPMYGQALSIRAADKDALAPCLAKLVPVVQRAQVAYTSDPARANDVIVEAVQSDAGSVWSYSPGLAGFASAAMRDRKIVGNGPDATLGNFDTARVTRMIEILGPVFAGQSKPIKEGLTPEQLVTNEFIDPSIGLSAS
;
A
#
# COMPACT_ATOMS: atom_id res chain seq x y z
N MET A 1 -19.29 61.16 -39.31
CA MET A 1 -19.62 62.50 -38.83
C MET A 1 -19.16 62.64 -37.41
N PHE A 2 -18.07 63.32 -37.19
CA PHE A 2 -17.63 63.97 -35.95
C PHE A 2 -18.55 65.19 -35.70
N PRO A 3 -18.59 65.85 -34.54
CA PRO A 3 -17.58 65.98 -33.46
C PRO A 3 -18.13 66.24 -32.03
N ARG A 4 -17.17 66.24 -31.07
CA ARG A 4 -16.83 67.31 -30.10
C ARG A 4 -17.38 67.31 -28.66
N TRP A 5 -16.44 67.16 -27.73
CA TRP A 5 -15.79 68.06 -26.70
C TRP A 5 -16.67 68.41 -25.48
N LEU A 6 -16.10 68.18 -24.28
CA LEU A 6 -15.67 69.14 -23.23
C LEU A 6 -15.58 68.40 -21.89
N ALA A 7 -14.47 68.37 -21.29
CA ALA A 7 -13.76 69.27 -20.35
C ALA A 7 -13.90 68.87 -18.90
N ALA A 8 -12.80 68.42 -18.36
CA ALA A 8 -12.10 68.82 -17.14
C ALA A 8 -12.89 69.11 -15.86
N GLY A 9 -12.57 68.31 -14.83
CA GLY A 9 -12.79 68.67 -13.43
C GLY A 9 -11.77 67.92 -12.58
N LEU A 10 -10.69 68.63 -12.22
CA LEU A 10 -9.63 68.18 -11.32
C LEU A 10 -10.13 68.30 -9.86
N ALA A 11 -10.44 67.18 -9.22
CA ALA A 11 -10.67 67.15 -7.76
C ALA A 11 -9.46 66.50 -7.08
N VAL A 12 -8.68 67.32 -6.38
CA VAL A 12 -7.61 66.92 -5.50
C VAL A 12 -8.26 66.37 -4.23
N LEU A 13 -8.17 65.06 -3.99
CA LEU A 13 -8.52 64.43 -2.74
C LEU A 13 -7.22 64.09 -1.99
N THR A 14 -7.00 64.79 -0.89
CA THR A 14 -5.96 64.53 0.09
C THR A 14 -6.19 63.16 0.77
N ALA A 15 -5.30 62.21 0.50
CA ALA A 15 -5.30 60.91 1.18
C ALA A 15 -4.67 61.08 2.56
N THR A 16 -5.47 60.97 3.60
CA THR A 16 -5.04 60.75 4.97
C THR A 16 -4.54 59.34 5.12
N ALA A 17 -3.24 59.14 5.32
CA ALA A 17 -2.62 57.87 5.63
C ALA A 17 -3.02 57.47 7.05
N CYS A 18 -3.96 56.51 7.19
CA CYS A 18 -4.13 55.75 8.42
C CYS A 18 -3.07 54.64 8.43
N GLY A 19 -2.14 54.73 9.37
CA GLY A 19 -1.16 53.70 9.65
C GLY A 19 -1.86 52.41 10.12
N GLY A 20 -1.94 51.40 9.25
CA GLY A 20 -2.28 50.04 9.63
C GLY A 20 -1.07 49.40 10.31
N GLY A 21 -1.14 49.28 11.66
CA GLY A 21 -0.19 48.46 12.40
C GLY A 21 -0.32 47.02 11.90
N GLY A 22 0.65 46.53 11.11
CA GLY A 22 0.81 45.12 10.79
C GLY A 22 0.99 44.34 12.09
N ALA A 23 0.08 43.40 12.35
CA ALA A 23 0.29 42.45 13.42
C ALA A 23 1.65 41.77 13.20
N PRO A 24 2.48 41.57 14.23
CA PRO A 24 3.73 40.87 14.08
C PRO A 24 3.45 39.47 13.52
N ALA A 25 4.17 39.10 12.46
CA ALA A 25 4.15 37.75 11.93
C ALA A 25 4.35 36.76 13.09
N ALA A 26 3.47 35.80 13.22
CA ALA A 26 3.62 34.75 14.21
C ALA A 26 5.03 34.14 14.04
N PRO A 27 5.76 33.91 15.13
CA PRO A 27 7.08 33.30 15.05
C PRO A 27 6.91 31.95 14.32
N PRO A 28 7.90 31.57 13.48
CA PRO A 28 7.86 30.27 12.84
C PRO A 28 7.67 29.21 13.93
N ALA A 29 6.67 28.33 13.73
CA ALA A 29 6.43 27.24 14.66
C ALA A 29 7.76 26.53 14.91
N THR A 30 8.22 26.52 16.14
CA THR A 30 9.43 25.79 16.55
C THR A 30 9.24 24.36 16.06
N ALA A 31 10.16 23.90 15.19
CA ALA A 31 10.16 22.52 14.72
C ALA A 31 10.01 21.61 15.95
N ALA A 32 9.00 20.74 15.94
CA ALA A 32 8.74 19.87 17.07
C ALA A 32 10.02 19.07 17.38
N ALA A 33 10.46 19.09 18.64
CA ALA A 33 11.63 18.31 19.04
C ALA A 33 11.26 16.83 19.04
N GLY A 34 12.15 15.97 18.56
CA GLY A 34 11.92 14.53 18.56
C GLY A 34 13.04 13.74 17.87
N PRO A 35 13.07 12.42 18.00
CA PRO A 35 14.19 11.60 17.53
C PRO A 35 14.40 11.61 16.02
N LEU A 36 13.37 11.97 15.23
CA LEU A 36 13.45 12.05 13.76
C LEU A 36 13.70 13.49 13.27
N ALA A 37 13.52 14.51 14.12
CA ALA A 37 13.74 15.90 13.73
C ALA A 37 15.18 16.15 13.30
N GLY A 38 15.36 16.78 12.12
CA GLY A 38 16.68 17.08 11.54
C GLY A 38 17.44 15.86 10.99
N VAL A 39 16.89 14.65 11.11
CA VAL A 39 17.48 13.41 10.57
C VAL A 39 16.64 12.89 9.42
N CYS A 40 15.32 12.95 9.56
CA CYS A 40 14.35 12.61 8.50
C CYS A 40 13.86 13.89 7.81
N PRO A 41 13.24 13.79 6.63
CA PRO A 41 12.46 14.87 6.05
C PRO A 41 11.41 15.41 7.04
N ALA A 42 11.14 16.72 7.00
CA ALA A 42 10.13 17.33 7.88
C ALA A 42 8.74 16.68 7.73
N THR A 43 8.44 16.14 6.55
CA THR A 43 7.31 15.26 6.28
C THR A 43 7.84 13.97 5.65
N VAL A 44 7.61 12.85 6.30
CA VAL A 44 7.83 11.52 5.75
C VAL A 44 6.59 11.16 4.92
N VAL A 45 6.76 10.98 3.63
CA VAL A 45 5.67 10.66 2.70
C VAL A 45 5.74 9.17 2.37
N VAL A 46 4.65 8.45 2.65
CA VAL A 46 4.47 7.03 2.31
C VAL A 46 3.41 6.91 1.21
N GLN A 47 3.77 6.35 0.07
CA GLN A 47 2.83 6.01 -1.01
C GLN A 47 2.37 4.57 -0.86
N THR A 48 1.07 4.34 -0.73
CA THR A 48 0.48 3.00 -0.74
C THR A 48 0.21 2.52 -2.17
N ASP A 49 0.03 1.23 -2.35
CA ASP A 49 -0.30 0.60 -3.64
C ASP A 49 -1.80 0.54 -3.90
N TRP A 50 -2.62 0.68 -2.83
CA TRP A 50 -4.08 0.63 -2.92
C TRP A 50 -4.75 1.71 -2.05
N PHE A 51 -6.07 1.66 -1.95
CA PHE A 51 -6.86 2.47 -1.02
C PHE A 51 -6.49 2.19 0.44
N PRO A 52 -6.84 3.08 1.39
CA PRO A 52 -6.64 2.79 2.80
C PRO A 52 -7.33 1.48 3.22
N GLU A 53 -6.54 0.60 3.83
CA GLU A 53 -6.97 -0.73 4.29
C GLU A 53 -6.10 -1.22 5.45
N ALA A 54 -6.48 -2.33 6.08
CA ALA A 54 -5.86 -2.85 7.29
C ALA A 54 -4.39 -3.30 7.09
N GLU A 55 -4.00 -3.67 5.89
CA GLU A 55 -2.64 -4.04 5.53
C GLU A 55 -1.64 -2.90 5.75
N TYR A 56 -2.11 -1.66 5.68
CA TYR A 56 -1.33 -0.47 5.99
C TYR A 56 -1.44 -0.05 7.46
N GLY A 57 -2.04 -0.88 8.31
CA GLY A 57 -2.35 -0.57 9.70
C GLY A 57 -1.17 -0.05 10.50
N ALA A 58 0.06 -0.53 10.26
CA ALA A 58 1.27 -0.01 10.89
C ALA A 58 1.46 1.49 10.64
N TYR A 59 1.22 1.95 9.42
CA TYR A 59 1.39 3.36 9.05
C TYR A 59 0.29 4.23 9.65
N PHE A 60 -0.96 3.75 9.66
CA PHE A 60 -2.07 4.42 10.33
C PHE A 60 -1.91 4.45 11.86
N GLN A 61 -1.27 3.43 12.44
CA GLN A 61 -0.92 3.41 13.85
C GLN A 61 0.09 4.50 14.25
N MET A 62 0.97 4.90 13.31
CA MET A 62 1.93 5.98 13.53
C MET A 62 1.36 7.39 13.37
N LEU A 63 0.13 7.56 12.91
CA LEU A 63 -0.53 8.87 12.86
C LEU A 63 -0.87 9.33 14.28
N GLY A 64 -0.41 10.52 14.66
CA GLY A 64 -0.73 11.16 15.92
C GLY A 64 -2.20 11.59 16.01
N GLU A 65 -2.50 12.42 17.01
CA GLU A 65 -3.85 12.94 17.22
C GLU A 65 -4.29 13.90 16.10
N ASN A 66 -5.60 13.94 15.85
CA ASN A 66 -6.25 14.83 14.88
C ASN A 66 -5.67 14.74 13.46
N PRO A 67 -5.68 13.55 12.83
CA PRO A 67 -5.24 13.41 11.46
C PRO A 67 -6.09 14.30 10.52
N ALA A 68 -5.42 14.97 9.59
CA ALA A 68 -6.06 15.79 8.57
C ALA A 68 -6.28 14.95 7.30
N PHE A 69 -7.53 14.75 6.94
CA PHE A 69 -7.93 13.99 5.75
C PHE A 69 -8.15 14.96 4.58
N ASP A 70 -7.51 14.68 3.45
CA ASP A 70 -7.70 15.38 2.20
C ASP A 70 -8.16 14.39 1.12
N GLY A 71 -9.46 14.18 1.05
CA GLY A 71 -10.08 13.27 0.09
C GLY A 71 -9.90 13.70 -1.37
N ALA A 72 -9.72 14.99 -1.65
CA ALA A 72 -9.43 15.48 -2.99
C ALA A 72 -8.00 15.14 -3.42
N ALA A 73 -7.03 15.32 -2.52
CA ALA A 73 -5.64 14.98 -2.75
C ALA A 73 -5.30 13.51 -2.44
N LYS A 74 -6.29 12.71 -2.01
CA LYS A 74 -6.13 11.27 -1.72
C LYS A 74 -5.02 11.00 -0.71
N LYS A 75 -5.10 11.65 0.45
CA LYS A 75 -4.07 11.54 1.49
C LYS A 75 -4.59 11.84 2.88
N VAL A 76 -3.85 11.37 3.88
CA VAL A 76 -4.01 11.75 5.28
C VAL A 76 -2.66 12.20 5.83
N THR A 77 -2.67 13.23 6.70
CA THR A 77 -1.46 13.79 7.30
C THR A 77 -1.67 14.02 8.80
N ALA A 78 -0.66 13.65 9.60
CA ALA A 78 -0.64 13.91 11.04
C ALA A 78 0.81 13.99 11.56
N PRO A 79 1.06 14.47 12.78
CA PRO A 79 2.35 14.25 13.44
C PRO A 79 2.69 12.76 13.48
N LEU A 80 3.92 12.38 13.09
CA LEU A 80 4.40 11.01 13.23
C LEU A 80 4.71 10.74 14.69
N VAL A 81 4.15 9.64 15.23
CA VAL A 81 4.37 9.23 16.61
C VAL A 81 4.96 7.82 16.70
N ASP A 82 5.72 7.56 17.76
CA ASP A 82 6.17 6.24 18.21
C ASP A 82 5.38 5.88 19.47
N GLY A 83 4.36 5.05 19.33
CA GLY A 83 3.32 4.92 20.34
C GLY A 83 2.59 6.24 20.58
N SER A 84 2.77 6.84 21.77
CA SER A 84 2.27 8.19 22.09
C SER A 84 3.32 9.29 22.01
N THR A 85 4.56 8.96 21.67
CA THR A 85 5.69 9.90 21.70
C THR A 85 5.84 10.60 20.34
N PRO A 86 5.78 11.96 20.29
CA PRO A 86 6.04 12.70 19.07
C PRO A 86 7.47 12.49 18.57
N THR A 87 7.62 12.25 17.28
CA THR A 87 8.94 12.02 16.65
C THR A 87 9.61 13.30 16.12
N GLY A 88 8.85 14.41 16.05
CA GLY A 88 9.33 15.71 15.56
C GLY A 88 9.18 15.91 14.05
N VAL A 89 8.52 15.01 13.33
CA VAL A 89 8.21 15.12 11.90
C VAL A 89 6.74 14.80 11.63
N GLN A 90 6.26 15.13 10.43
CA GLN A 90 4.94 14.75 9.96
C GLN A 90 4.98 13.42 9.22
N LEU A 91 3.87 12.68 9.23
CA LEU A 91 3.61 11.54 8.36
C LEU A 91 2.50 11.93 7.38
N GLU A 92 2.75 11.75 6.09
CA GLU A 92 1.75 11.84 5.03
C GLU A 92 1.60 10.45 4.38
N ILE A 93 0.40 9.89 4.42
CA ILE A 93 0.06 8.64 3.73
C ILE A 93 -0.75 9.02 2.49
N ARG A 94 -0.24 8.68 1.31
CA ARG A 94 -0.90 8.88 0.02
C ARG A 94 -1.54 7.60 -0.46
N PHE A 95 -2.78 7.69 -0.91
CA PHE A 95 -3.55 6.54 -1.36
C PHE A 95 -3.11 6.12 -2.77
N GLY A 96 -3.10 4.82 -3.00
CA GLY A 96 -2.75 4.19 -4.26
C GLY A 96 -3.97 3.77 -5.11
N GLY A 97 -3.81 2.71 -5.88
CA GLY A 97 -4.84 2.19 -6.77
C GLY A 97 -5.30 3.22 -7.79
N PRO A 98 -6.62 3.50 -7.88
CA PRO A 98 -7.14 4.50 -8.81
C PRO A 98 -6.59 5.91 -8.61
N ALA A 99 -6.18 6.27 -7.36
CA ALA A 99 -5.61 7.58 -7.07
C ALA A 99 -4.30 7.85 -7.83
N ILE A 100 -3.58 6.80 -8.20
CA ILE A 100 -2.35 6.85 -8.99
C ILE A 100 -2.55 6.24 -10.39
N GLY A 101 -3.80 6.09 -10.85
CA GLY A 101 -4.14 5.51 -12.15
C GLY A 101 -3.72 4.05 -12.31
N TYR A 102 -3.77 3.27 -11.21
CA TYR A 102 -3.32 1.86 -11.14
C TYR A 102 -1.85 1.65 -11.55
N GLN A 103 -1.05 2.70 -11.45
CA GLN A 103 0.39 2.58 -11.71
C GLN A 103 1.08 1.89 -10.53
N GLN A 104 2.20 1.23 -10.84
CA GLN A 104 3.05 0.62 -9.82
C GLN A 104 3.72 1.69 -8.94
N VAL A 105 3.91 1.38 -7.67
CA VAL A 105 4.47 2.33 -6.68
C VAL A 105 5.93 2.66 -6.96
N SER A 106 6.70 1.74 -7.54
CA SER A 106 8.06 2.02 -8.01
C SER A 106 8.07 3.18 -9.02
N ALA A 107 7.09 3.23 -9.94
CA ALA A 107 6.96 4.33 -10.88
C ALA A 107 6.64 5.67 -10.17
N GLN A 108 5.76 5.63 -9.15
CA GLN A 108 5.43 6.82 -8.35
C GLN A 108 6.67 7.36 -7.59
N LEU A 109 7.46 6.47 -7.00
CA LEU A 109 8.72 6.83 -6.33
C LEU A 109 9.67 7.61 -7.26
N TYR A 110 9.71 7.26 -8.54
CA TYR A 110 10.58 7.92 -9.51
C TYR A 110 9.96 9.19 -10.11
N ALA A 111 8.63 9.22 -10.26
CA ALA A 111 7.90 10.35 -10.81
C ALA A 111 7.82 11.53 -9.81
N ASP A 112 7.62 11.25 -8.51
CA ASP A 112 7.54 12.28 -7.47
C ASP A 112 8.63 12.08 -6.40
N LYS A 113 9.61 12.98 -6.39
CA LYS A 113 10.72 12.97 -5.43
C LYS A 113 10.31 13.33 -3.99
N ALA A 114 9.12 13.89 -3.78
CA ALA A 114 8.58 14.15 -2.45
C ALA A 114 8.19 12.83 -1.73
N ILE A 115 7.90 11.76 -2.45
CA ILE A 115 7.65 10.44 -1.86
C ILE A 115 8.96 9.93 -1.27
N THR A 116 8.98 9.75 0.07
CA THR A 116 10.13 9.23 0.81
C THR A 116 10.19 7.71 0.72
N LEU A 117 9.04 7.06 0.90
CA LEU A 117 8.88 5.62 0.98
C LEU A 117 7.67 5.19 0.14
N GLY A 118 7.73 3.99 -0.42
CA GLY A 118 6.60 3.40 -1.14
C GLY A 118 6.41 1.94 -0.77
N LEU A 119 5.19 1.45 -0.86
CA LEU A 119 4.89 0.04 -0.62
C LEU A 119 5.04 -0.72 -1.94
N VAL A 120 6.19 -1.37 -2.11
CA VAL A 120 6.56 -2.08 -3.35
C VAL A 120 6.70 -3.55 -3.04
N SER A 121 5.94 -4.41 -3.72
CA SER A 121 6.10 -5.86 -3.59
C SER A 121 7.42 -6.31 -4.22
N THR A 122 8.01 -7.38 -3.70
CA THR A 122 9.33 -7.84 -4.18
C THR A 122 9.32 -8.30 -5.63
N ASP A 123 8.20 -8.79 -6.14
CA ASP A 123 8.02 -9.15 -7.55
C ASP A 123 7.98 -7.91 -8.47
N GLU A 124 7.30 -6.84 -8.05
CA GLU A 124 7.33 -5.54 -8.72
C GLU A 124 8.77 -4.98 -8.74
N ALA A 125 9.47 -5.05 -7.60
CA ALA A 125 10.86 -4.60 -7.49
C ALA A 125 11.79 -5.37 -8.45
N ILE A 126 11.59 -6.68 -8.60
CA ILE A 126 12.33 -7.53 -9.56
C ILE A 126 11.98 -7.11 -10.99
N GLN A 127 10.70 -6.97 -11.32
CA GLN A 127 10.22 -6.57 -12.64
C GLN A 127 10.87 -5.27 -13.12
N ASN A 128 10.94 -4.28 -12.23
CA ASN A 128 11.40 -2.93 -12.54
C ASN A 128 12.88 -2.67 -12.20
N SER A 129 13.61 -3.71 -11.82
CA SER A 129 14.98 -3.62 -11.29
C SER A 129 15.99 -2.94 -12.22
N ALA A 130 15.77 -3.00 -13.55
CA ALA A 130 16.65 -2.39 -14.52
C ALA A 130 16.49 -0.86 -14.65
N GLU A 131 15.25 -0.34 -14.48
CA GLU A 131 14.91 1.05 -14.79
C GLU A 131 14.49 1.86 -13.54
N LEU A 132 13.73 1.23 -12.63
CA LEU A 132 13.13 1.86 -11.45
C LEU A 132 13.57 1.13 -10.17
N ALA A 133 14.88 0.96 -9.99
CA ALA A 133 15.45 0.17 -8.91
C ALA A 133 15.02 0.68 -7.52
N THR A 134 14.39 -0.19 -6.74
CA THR A 134 14.00 0.06 -5.35
C THR A 134 14.71 -0.89 -4.40
N VAL A 135 14.89 -0.46 -3.15
CA VAL A 135 15.39 -1.30 -2.05
C VAL A 135 14.36 -1.29 -0.93
N ALA A 136 13.85 -2.45 -0.58
CA ALA A 136 12.96 -2.61 0.54
C ALA A 136 13.75 -2.63 1.87
N VAL A 137 13.26 -1.89 2.86
CA VAL A 137 13.91 -1.67 4.16
C VAL A 137 13.15 -2.31 5.32
N ALA A 138 11.92 -2.75 5.10
CA ALA A 138 11.12 -3.55 6.03
C ALA A 138 10.00 -4.29 5.29
N ALA A 139 9.60 -5.46 5.79
CA ALA A 139 8.45 -6.24 5.34
C ALA A 139 7.40 -6.31 6.46
N PRO A 140 6.46 -5.35 6.58
CA PRO A 140 5.43 -5.40 7.61
C PRO A 140 4.54 -6.63 7.51
N LEU A 141 4.38 -7.18 6.32
CA LEU A 141 3.67 -8.43 6.07
C LEU A 141 4.67 -9.57 5.83
N GLU A 142 4.56 -10.64 6.60
CA GLU A 142 5.35 -11.85 6.42
C GLU A 142 4.88 -12.66 5.21
N THR A 143 3.56 -12.73 5.00
CA THR A 143 2.96 -13.42 3.86
C THR A 143 2.09 -12.44 3.09
N SER A 144 2.16 -12.46 1.77
CA SER A 144 1.24 -11.67 0.95
C SER A 144 -0.20 -12.14 1.13
N PRO A 145 -1.17 -11.23 1.35
CA PRO A 145 -2.59 -11.56 1.41
C PRO A 145 -3.20 -11.90 0.04
N GLN A 146 -2.47 -11.72 -1.06
CA GLN A 146 -2.97 -12.00 -2.40
C GLN A 146 -3.42 -13.45 -2.53
N MET A 147 -4.60 -13.63 -3.11
CA MET A 147 -5.25 -14.93 -3.25
C MET A 147 -6.07 -15.01 -4.54
N ILE A 148 -6.50 -16.22 -4.88
CA ILE A 148 -7.63 -16.44 -5.77
C ILE A 148 -8.73 -17.12 -4.96
N MET A 149 -9.96 -16.59 -5.09
CA MET A 149 -11.16 -17.01 -4.39
C MET A 149 -12.21 -17.52 -5.38
N TRP A 150 -13.01 -18.50 -4.95
CA TRP A 150 -14.12 -19.06 -5.73
C TRP A 150 -15.31 -19.39 -4.84
N ASP A 151 -16.51 -19.48 -5.45
CA ASP A 151 -17.72 -19.92 -4.77
C ASP A 151 -17.68 -21.44 -4.54
N ARG A 152 -17.73 -21.85 -3.27
CA ARG A 152 -17.73 -23.26 -2.87
C ARG A 152 -18.95 -24.02 -3.41
N ALA A 153 -20.10 -23.37 -3.52
CA ALA A 153 -21.32 -24.00 -4.00
C ALA A 153 -21.25 -24.26 -5.51
N LYS A 154 -20.60 -23.37 -6.27
CA LYS A 154 -20.42 -23.52 -7.72
C LYS A 154 -19.29 -24.48 -8.08
N HIS A 155 -18.25 -24.50 -7.27
CA HIS A 155 -17.04 -25.27 -7.50
C HIS A 155 -16.74 -26.22 -6.32
N PRO A 156 -17.65 -27.17 -6.00
CA PRO A 156 -17.53 -28.00 -4.79
C PRO A 156 -16.31 -28.93 -4.78
N ASP A 157 -15.74 -29.21 -5.96
CA ASP A 157 -14.56 -30.07 -6.12
C ASP A 157 -13.26 -29.30 -6.34
N VAL A 158 -13.25 -27.96 -6.20
CA VAL A 158 -12.05 -27.12 -6.28
C VAL A 158 -11.51 -26.93 -4.87
N ARG A 159 -10.18 -27.12 -4.71
CA ARG A 159 -9.46 -26.93 -3.46
C ARG A 159 -8.24 -26.05 -3.65
N THR A 160 -7.75 -25.94 -4.89
CA THR A 160 -6.53 -25.23 -5.22
C THR A 160 -6.68 -24.42 -6.50
N ILE A 161 -5.77 -23.46 -6.70
CA ILE A 161 -5.66 -22.70 -7.96
C ILE A 161 -5.41 -23.63 -9.15
N ALA A 162 -4.62 -24.70 -8.94
CA ALA A 162 -4.40 -25.72 -9.97
C ALA A 162 -5.69 -26.44 -10.38
N ASP A 163 -6.62 -26.67 -9.45
CA ASP A 163 -7.93 -27.26 -9.77
C ASP A 163 -8.77 -26.31 -10.63
N LEU A 164 -8.71 -24.99 -10.40
CA LEU A 164 -9.33 -24.00 -11.28
C LEU A 164 -8.77 -24.10 -12.69
N GLY A 165 -7.43 -24.22 -12.81
CA GLY A 165 -6.75 -24.44 -14.08
C GLY A 165 -7.22 -25.69 -14.80
N ASN A 166 -7.22 -26.82 -14.10
CA ASN A 166 -7.65 -28.12 -14.66
C ASN A 166 -9.10 -28.10 -15.14
N LYS A 167 -9.98 -27.40 -14.42
CA LYS A 167 -11.43 -27.32 -14.74
C LYS A 167 -11.74 -26.20 -15.74
N GLY A 168 -10.80 -25.32 -16.05
CA GLY A 168 -11.00 -24.19 -16.95
C GLY A 168 -11.94 -23.13 -16.39
N VAL A 169 -11.98 -22.96 -15.07
CA VAL A 169 -12.78 -21.92 -14.40
C VAL A 169 -12.20 -20.56 -14.76
N PRO A 170 -12.99 -19.59 -15.28
CA PRO A 170 -12.49 -18.25 -15.57
C PRO A 170 -12.01 -17.56 -14.31
N VAL A 171 -10.88 -16.84 -14.39
CA VAL A 171 -10.28 -16.12 -13.28
C VAL A 171 -10.15 -14.63 -13.63
N LEU A 172 -10.81 -13.78 -12.85
CA LEU A 172 -10.68 -12.33 -12.93
C LEU A 172 -9.51 -11.88 -12.07
N TYR A 173 -8.65 -11.00 -12.60
CA TYR A 173 -7.48 -10.48 -11.88
C TYR A 173 -7.17 -9.05 -12.31
N TYR A 174 -6.32 -8.34 -11.56
CA TYR A 174 -5.80 -7.04 -11.96
C TYR A 174 -4.69 -7.20 -13.02
N GLN A 175 -4.81 -6.47 -14.12
CA GLN A 175 -3.85 -6.54 -15.25
C GLN A 175 -2.39 -6.32 -14.80
N THR A 176 -2.17 -5.59 -13.72
CA THR A 176 -0.85 -5.28 -13.17
C THR A 176 -0.30 -6.32 -12.20
N ASP A 177 -1.08 -7.34 -11.84
CA ASP A 177 -0.65 -8.40 -10.91
C ASP A 177 0.44 -9.28 -11.52
N THR A 178 1.66 -9.09 -11.04
CA THR A 178 2.86 -9.79 -11.54
C THR A 178 2.78 -11.30 -11.34
N TYR A 179 2.19 -11.77 -10.21
CA TYR A 179 2.08 -13.21 -9.93
C TYR A 179 1.28 -13.99 -10.97
N MET A 180 0.38 -13.35 -11.71
CA MET A 180 -0.38 -14.03 -12.77
C MET A 180 0.54 -14.61 -13.84
N GLN A 181 1.63 -13.92 -14.15
CA GLN A 181 2.62 -14.41 -15.11
C GLN A 181 3.29 -15.70 -14.62
N TYR A 182 3.54 -15.79 -13.31
CA TYR A 182 4.04 -17.02 -12.70
C TYR A 182 3.00 -18.14 -12.77
N LEU A 183 1.74 -17.89 -12.42
CA LEU A 183 0.69 -18.93 -12.45
C LEU A 183 0.51 -19.51 -13.85
N LEU A 184 0.61 -18.68 -14.89
CA LEU A 184 0.57 -19.11 -16.28
C LEU A 184 1.83 -19.89 -16.68
N ALA A 185 3.01 -19.40 -16.34
CA ALA A 185 4.29 -20.05 -16.67
C ALA A 185 4.45 -21.38 -15.93
N ALA A 186 3.94 -21.49 -14.71
CA ALA A 186 3.93 -22.73 -13.93
C ALA A 186 2.84 -23.72 -14.38
N GLY A 187 1.96 -23.35 -15.32
CA GLY A 187 0.87 -24.17 -15.82
C GLY A 187 -0.26 -24.41 -14.79
N LEU A 188 -0.32 -23.55 -13.76
CA LEU A 188 -1.38 -23.62 -12.75
C LEU A 188 -2.71 -23.06 -13.28
N LEU A 189 -2.63 -22.08 -14.18
CA LEU A 189 -3.74 -21.53 -14.95
C LEU A 189 -3.38 -21.52 -16.44
N ARG A 190 -4.38 -21.33 -17.30
CA ARG A 190 -4.22 -21.27 -18.75
C ARG A 190 -4.52 -19.85 -19.26
N PRO A 191 -3.84 -19.38 -20.32
CA PRO A 191 -4.05 -18.03 -20.88
C PRO A 191 -5.50 -17.72 -21.24
N GLU A 192 -6.23 -18.70 -21.77
CA GLU A 192 -7.62 -18.54 -22.23
C GLU A 192 -8.65 -18.42 -21.10
N GLN A 193 -8.28 -18.71 -19.85
CA GLN A 193 -9.18 -18.62 -18.70
C GLN A 193 -8.97 -17.39 -17.82
N VAL A 194 -7.91 -16.60 -18.04
CA VAL A 194 -7.60 -15.45 -17.21
C VAL A 194 -8.04 -14.15 -17.88
N ASP A 195 -8.64 -13.25 -17.12
CA ASP A 195 -9.16 -11.96 -17.59
C ASP A 195 -8.68 -10.83 -16.68
N GLY A 196 -7.78 -10.00 -17.22
CA GLY A 196 -7.13 -8.89 -16.52
C GLY A 196 -8.00 -7.64 -16.35
N SER A 197 -9.29 -7.71 -16.55
CA SER A 197 -10.19 -6.56 -16.46
C SER A 197 -10.88 -6.42 -15.09
N TYR A 198 -10.39 -7.09 -14.05
CA TYR A 198 -10.89 -6.90 -12.68
C TYR A 198 -10.53 -5.50 -12.17
N ASP A 199 -11.49 -4.82 -11.56
CA ASP A 199 -11.40 -3.43 -11.09
C ASP A 199 -11.66 -3.28 -9.58
N GLY A 200 -11.77 -4.40 -8.84
CA GLY A 200 -12.12 -4.44 -7.42
C GLY A 200 -13.62 -4.51 -7.17
N SER A 201 -14.45 -4.37 -8.22
CA SER A 201 -15.91 -4.44 -8.08
C SER A 201 -16.39 -5.90 -8.07
N PRO A 202 -17.31 -6.29 -7.17
CA PRO A 202 -17.91 -7.62 -7.18
C PRO A 202 -18.92 -7.82 -8.33
N SER A 203 -19.15 -6.81 -9.16
CA SER A 203 -20.25 -6.79 -10.17
C SER A 203 -20.19 -7.98 -11.12
N ARG A 204 -19.02 -8.34 -11.64
CA ARG A 204 -18.87 -9.46 -12.57
C ARG A 204 -19.07 -10.81 -11.89
N TRP A 205 -18.58 -10.98 -10.67
CA TRP A 205 -18.87 -12.17 -9.87
C TRP A 205 -20.37 -12.36 -9.67
N VAL A 206 -21.04 -11.28 -9.21
CA VAL A 206 -22.49 -11.29 -8.97
C VAL A 206 -23.26 -11.59 -10.27
N ALA A 207 -22.86 -10.98 -11.39
CA ALA A 207 -23.50 -11.21 -12.70
C ALA A 207 -23.31 -12.64 -13.20
N SER A 208 -22.17 -13.27 -12.89
CA SER A 208 -21.92 -14.69 -13.22
C SER A 208 -22.60 -15.66 -12.25
N GLY A 209 -23.15 -15.16 -11.14
CA GLY A 209 -23.69 -16.00 -10.07
C GLY A 209 -22.63 -16.84 -9.36
N GLY A 210 -21.37 -16.42 -9.36
CA GLY A 210 -20.26 -17.12 -8.73
C GLY A 210 -19.56 -18.16 -9.63
N ASP A 211 -19.88 -18.21 -10.93
CA ASP A 211 -19.26 -19.16 -11.86
C ASP A 211 -17.81 -18.81 -12.21
N VAL A 212 -17.34 -17.57 -11.91
CA VAL A 212 -15.97 -17.12 -12.08
C VAL A 212 -15.22 -17.14 -10.75
N ALA A 213 -13.92 -17.39 -10.78
CA ALA A 213 -13.03 -17.12 -9.66
C ALA A 213 -12.50 -15.66 -9.75
N VAL A 214 -12.07 -15.09 -8.64
CA VAL A 214 -11.56 -13.72 -8.58
C VAL A 214 -10.28 -13.63 -7.75
N ALA A 215 -9.32 -12.88 -8.24
CA ALA A 215 -8.15 -12.45 -7.50
C ALA A 215 -8.54 -11.36 -6.49
N GLY A 216 -7.77 -11.23 -5.42
CA GLY A 216 -7.97 -10.22 -4.39
C GLY A 216 -7.14 -10.51 -3.16
N PHE A 217 -7.55 -9.98 -2.03
CA PHE A 217 -6.88 -10.14 -0.76
C PHE A 217 -7.71 -10.99 0.20
N ALA A 218 -7.07 -11.97 0.85
CA ALA A 218 -7.71 -12.85 1.83
C ALA A 218 -8.26 -12.11 3.06
N THR A 219 -7.93 -10.85 3.18
CA THR A 219 -8.32 -9.90 4.21
C THR A 219 -9.51 -9.03 3.82
N SER A 220 -9.96 -9.06 2.57
CA SER A 220 -11.03 -8.17 2.09
C SER A 220 -12.16 -8.93 1.40
N GLU A 221 -11.93 -9.51 0.22
CA GLU A 221 -12.97 -10.10 -0.63
C GLU A 221 -13.83 -11.15 0.09
N PRO A 222 -13.28 -12.07 0.92
CA PRO A 222 -14.12 -13.06 1.59
C PRO A 222 -15.22 -12.44 2.48
N TYR A 223 -14.91 -11.32 3.14
CA TYR A 223 -15.88 -10.60 3.95
C TYR A 223 -16.88 -9.82 3.10
N ILE A 224 -16.39 -9.10 2.09
CA ILE A 224 -17.24 -8.31 1.18
C ILE A 224 -18.27 -9.22 0.51
N TYR A 225 -17.85 -10.35 -0.05
CA TYR A 225 -18.71 -11.27 -0.78
C TYR A 225 -19.68 -12.03 0.13
N LYS A 226 -19.32 -12.20 1.40
CA LYS A 226 -20.20 -12.83 2.38
C LYS A 226 -21.20 -11.86 3.00
N SER A 227 -20.80 -10.61 3.24
CA SER A 227 -21.52 -9.73 4.18
C SER A 227 -21.92 -8.37 3.62
N GLU A 228 -21.29 -7.88 2.54
CA GLU A 228 -21.47 -6.49 2.10
C GLU A 228 -22.04 -6.30 0.70
N LEU A 229 -22.44 -7.38 0.00
CA LEU A 229 -22.98 -7.27 -1.35
C LEU A 229 -24.40 -6.67 -1.44
N GLY A 230 -25.07 -6.52 -0.30
CA GLY A 230 -26.44 -6.00 -0.25
C GLY A 230 -27.49 -6.94 -0.85
N GLU A 231 -28.78 -6.54 -0.83
CA GLU A 231 -29.90 -7.24 -1.41
C GLU A 231 -30.06 -8.71 -0.98
N GLY A 232 -29.53 -9.08 0.21
CA GLY A 232 -29.56 -10.44 0.74
C GLY A 232 -28.62 -11.41 0.03
N ARG A 233 -27.71 -10.93 -0.81
CA ARG A 233 -26.70 -11.77 -1.45
C ARG A 233 -25.59 -12.12 -0.47
N SER A 234 -25.20 -13.38 -0.46
CA SER A 234 -24.10 -13.89 0.37
C SER A 234 -23.51 -15.11 -0.32
N TYR A 235 -22.19 -15.14 -0.42
CA TYR A 235 -21.46 -16.27 -1.00
C TYR A 235 -20.59 -16.93 0.05
N ASP A 236 -20.57 -18.25 0.08
CA ASP A 236 -19.62 -19.02 0.90
C ASP A 236 -18.41 -19.37 0.04
N THR A 237 -17.34 -18.63 0.27
CA THR A 237 -16.16 -18.69 -0.58
C THR A 237 -15.07 -19.58 0.00
N GLU A 238 -14.28 -20.17 -0.89
CA GLU A 238 -12.99 -20.80 -0.59
C GLU A 238 -11.88 -20.06 -1.33
N LEU A 239 -10.67 -20.09 -0.81
CA LEU A 239 -9.54 -19.38 -1.37
C LEU A 239 -8.22 -20.15 -1.19
N GLN A 240 -7.26 -19.85 -2.04
CA GLN A 240 -5.86 -20.20 -1.83
C GLN A 240 -4.98 -18.94 -1.97
N LEU A 241 -4.07 -18.74 -1.03
CA LEU A 241 -3.07 -17.69 -1.16
C LEU A 241 -2.13 -17.98 -2.34
N ILE A 242 -1.69 -16.94 -3.02
CA ILE A 242 -0.69 -17.07 -4.08
C ILE A 242 0.62 -17.63 -3.51
N ALA A 243 0.98 -17.24 -2.27
CA ALA A 243 2.14 -17.76 -1.56
C ALA A 243 2.13 -19.29 -1.43
N ASP A 244 0.95 -19.92 -1.24
CA ASP A 244 0.79 -21.37 -1.12
C ASP A 244 1.05 -22.13 -2.42
N THR A 245 1.18 -21.42 -3.55
CA THR A 245 1.55 -22.02 -4.84
C THR A 245 3.06 -22.13 -5.05
N GLY A 246 3.86 -21.69 -4.09
CA GLY A 246 5.31 -21.63 -4.20
C GLY A 246 5.84 -20.30 -4.73
N TYR A 247 5.05 -19.23 -4.59
CA TYR A 247 5.39 -17.85 -4.96
C TYR A 247 5.63 -16.99 -3.71
N PRO A 248 6.84 -17.05 -3.12
CA PRO A 248 7.10 -16.53 -1.78
C PRO A 248 7.44 -15.02 -1.76
N MET A 249 6.66 -14.18 -2.44
CA MET A 249 6.93 -12.75 -2.45
C MET A 249 6.65 -12.09 -1.10
N TYR A 250 7.36 -11.02 -0.78
CA TYR A 250 6.97 -10.06 0.24
C TYR A 250 6.05 -9.03 -0.41
N GLY A 251 4.77 -9.02 -0.01
CA GLY A 251 3.81 -8.02 -0.44
C GLY A 251 4.02 -6.71 0.28
N GLN A 252 3.80 -5.58 -0.40
CA GLN A 252 3.76 -4.25 0.22
C GLN A 252 4.99 -3.92 1.08
N ALA A 253 6.19 -4.37 0.67
CA ALA A 253 7.41 -4.09 1.39
C ALA A 253 7.74 -2.59 1.36
N LEU A 254 8.08 -2.02 2.53
CA LEU A 254 8.44 -0.61 2.67
C LEU A 254 9.75 -0.34 1.95
N SER A 255 9.70 0.41 0.87
CA SER A 255 10.79 0.56 -0.09
C SER A 255 11.16 2.02 -0.33
N ILE A 256 12.41 2.23 -0.71
CA ILE A 256 12.96 3.50 -1.16
C ILE A 256 13.52 3.37 -2.58
N ARG A 257 13.76 4.48 -3.27
CA ARG A 257 14.61 4.46 -4.47
C ARG A 257 16.00 3.98 -4.08
N ALA A 258 16.58 3.07 -4.86
CA ALA A 258 17.90 2.51 -4.55
C ALA A 258 18.99 3.59 -4.41
N ALA A 259 18.92 4.64 -5.22
CA ALA A 259 19.88 5.75 -5.19
C ALA A 259 19.81 6.63 -3.91
N ASP A 260 18.72 6.55 -3.15
CA ASP A 260 18.51 7.39 -1.98
C ASP A 260 18.96 6.69 -0.68
N LYS A 261 19.39 5.42 -0.75
CA LYS A 261 19.68 4.59 0.43
C LYS A 261 20.68 5.27 1.38
N ASP A 262 21.82 5.70 0.89
CA ASP A 262 22.87 6.30 1.71
C ASP A 262 22.43 7.63 2.34
N ALA A 263 21.73 8.46 1.56
CA ALA A 263 21.22 9.75 2.03
C ALA A 263 20.12 9.57 3.10
N LEU A 264 19.29 8.55 2.99
CA LEU A 264 18.22 8.26 3.93
C LEU A 264 18.66 7.37 5.10
N ALA A 265 19.84 6.75 5.07
CA ALA A 265 20.30 5.80 6.09
C ALA A 265 20.18 6.34 7.54
N PRO A 266 20.57 7.57 7.87
CA PRO A 266 20.39 8.10 9.23
C PRO A 266 18.92 8.21 9.67
N CYS A 267 18.01 8.50 8.72
CA CYS A 267 16.57 8.53 8.97
C CYS A 267 16.03 7.10 9.15
N LEU A 268 16.36 6.19 8.22
CA LEU A 268 15.86 4.81 8.20
C LEU A 268 16.28 4.03 9.45
N ALA A 269 17.51 4.24 9.95
CA ALA A 269 17.97 3.61 11.18
C ALA A 269 17.13 3.95 12.42
N LYS A 270 16.39 5.06 12.38
CA LYS A 270 15.47 5.46 13.45
C LYS A 270 14.01 5.18 13.12
N LEU A 271 13.62 5.34 11.86
CA LEU A 271 12.23 5.20 11.41
C LEU A 271 11.78 3.75 11.29
N VAL A 272 12.64 2.85 10.78
CA VAL A 272 12.27 1.44 10.58
C VAL A 272 11.89 0.75 11.90
N PRO A 273 12.64 0.93 13.02
CA PRO A 273 12.20 0.42 14.32
C PRO A 273 10.85 1.00 14.80
N VAL A 274 10.50 2.24 14.43
CA VAL A 274 9.17 2.81 14.72
C VAL A 274 8.10 2.07 13.93
N VAL A 275 8.34 1.78 12.65
CA VAL A 275 7.42 0.98 11.82
C VAL A 275 7.23 -0.44 12.41
N GLN A 276 8.30 -1.09 12.84
CA GLN A 276 8.21 -2.41 13.48
C GLN A 276 7.35 -2.37 14.76
N ARG A 277 7.58 -1.39 15.65
CA ARG A 277 6.76 -1.22 16.87
C ARG A 277 5.31 -0.90 16.56
N ALA A 278 5.08 -0.07 15.55
CA ALA A 278 3.73 0.27 15.09
C ALA A 278 3.00 -0.96 14.55
N GLN A 279 3.68 -1.84 13.81
CA GLN A 279 3.10 -3.10 13.34
C GLN A 279 2.75 -4.04 14.50
N VAL A 280 3.64 -4.16 15.50
CA VAL A 280 3.36 -4.94 16.73
C VAL A 280 2.14 -4.36 17.46
N ALA A 281 2.08 -3.04 17.64
CA ALA A 281 0.97 -2.37 18.31
C ALA A 281 -0.35 -2.56 17.54
N TYR A 282 -0.35 -2.37 16.22
CA TYR A 282 -1.51 -2.58 15.37
C TYR A 282 -2.00 -4.04 15.42
N THR A 283 -1.09 -5.01 15.38
CA THR A 283 -1.45 -6.43 15.46
C THR A 283 -2.12 -6.77 16.80
N SER A 284 -1.70 -6.11 17.88
CA SER A 284 -2.23 -6.33 19.24
C SER A 284 -3.54 -5.59 19.48
N ASP A 285 -3.64 -4.34 19.05
CA ASP A 285 -4.82 -3.47 19.20
C ASP A 285 -5.02 -2.61 17.95
N PRO A 286 -5.79 -3.11 16.96
CA PRO A 286 -6.02 -2.42 15.70
C PRO A 286 -7.09 -1.33 15.77
N ALA A 287 -7.86 -1.22 16.86
CA ALA A 287 -9.12 -0.48 16.89
C ALA A 287 -8.96 0.97 16.43
N ARG A 288 -8.04 1.72 17.06
CA ARG A 288 -7.80 3.14 16.72
C ARG A 288 -7.35 3.32 15.25
N ALA A 289 -6.42 2.50 14.78
CA ALA A 289 -5.93 2.62 13.40
C ALA A 289 -7.03 2.24 12.39
N ASN A 290 -7.85 1.22 12.69
CA ASN A 290 -9.00 0.85 11.88
C ASN A 290 -10.02 1.98 11.77
N ASP A 291 -10.32 2.71 12.86
CA ASP A 291 -11.21 3.88 12.81
C ASP A 291 -10.65 4.96 11.87
N VAL A 292 -9.34 5.24 11.95
CA VAL A 292 -8.68 6.22 11.07
C VAL A 292 -8.68 5.75 9.62
N ILE A 293 -8.47 4.46 9.33
CA ILE A 293 -8.57 3.88 7.98
C ILE A 293 -9.98 4.07 7.41
N VAL A 294 -11.00 3.73 8.19
CA VAL A 294 -12.41 3.90 7.78
C VAL A 294 -12.71 5.37 7.47
N GLU A 295 -12.29 6.30 8.33
CA GLU A 295 -12.46 7.74 8.13
C GLU A 295 -11.71 8.23 6.90
N ALA A 296 -10.49 7.73 6.66
CA ALA A 296 -9.70 8.05 5.46
C ALA A 296 -10.44 7.67 4.17
N VAL A 297 -11.04 6.47 4.11
CA VAL A 297 -11.86 6.05 2.98
C VAL A 297 -13.11 6.92 2.84
N GLN A 298 -13.82 7.22 3.93
CA GLN A 298 -15.03 8.05 3.92
C GLN A 298 -14.76 9.50 3.52
N SER A 299 -13.54 10.00 3.75
CA SER A 299 -13.16 11.36 3.33
C SER A 299 -13.13 11.54 1.82
N ASP A 300 -13.02 10.46 1.06
CA ASP A 300 -13.05 10.43 -0.40
C ASP A 300 -14.47 10.19 -0.91
N ALA A 301 -15.27 11.25 -0.95
CA ALA A 301 -16.68 11.20 -1.36
C ALA A 301 -16.90 10.67 -2.79
N GLY A 302 -15.86 10.63 -3.63
CA GLY A 302 -15.91 10.10 -4.99
C GLY A 302 -15.37 8.68 -5.13
N SER A 303 -14.96 8.06 -4.03
CA SER A 303 -14.38 6.72 -4.04
C SER A 303 -15.43 5.65 -4.41
N VAL A 304 -15.01 4.72 -5.26
CA VAL A 304 -15.76 3.47 -5.50
C VAL A 304 -15.45 2.41 -4.44
N TRP A 305 -14.40 2.66 -3.63
CA TRP A 305 -13.98 1.78 -2.55
C TRP A 305 -14.81 2.06 -1.28
N SER A 306 -15.33 1.00 -0.70
CA SER A 306 -16.04 1.05 0.58
C SER A 306 -15.28 0.22 1.59
N TYR A 307 -15.01 0.79 2.76
CA TYR A 307 -14.31 0.10 3.83
C TYR A 307 -15.07 0.31 5.15
N SER A 308 -15.77 -0.72 5.58
CA SER A 308 -16.61 -0.67 6.77
C SER A 308 -15.81 -0.99 8.04
N PRO A 309 -16.29 -0.59 9.24
CA PRO A 309 -15.71 -1.08 10.50
C PRO A 309 -15.73 -2.60 10.63
N GLY A 310 -16.74 -3.27 10.04
CA GLY A 310 -16.81 -4.74 9.99
C GLY A 310 -15.72 -5.35 9.15
N LEU A 311 -15.47 -4.79 7.96
CA LEU A 311 -14.36 -5.21 7.09
C LEU A 311 -13.01 -4.97 7.76
N ALA A 312 -12.79 -3.81 8.37
CA ALA A 312 -11.54 -3.49 9.09
C ALA A 312 -11.27 -4.49 10.23
N GLY A 313 -12.31 -4.84 11.00
CA GLY A 313 -12.21 -5.86 12.05
C GLY A 313 -11.91 -7.25 11.52
N PHE A 314 -12.57 -7.65 10.43
CA PHE A 314 -12.29 -8.92 9.74
C PHE A 314 -10.86 -8.97 9.22
N ALA A 315 -10.41 -7.92 8.53
CA ALA A 315 -9.09 -7.86 7.92
C ALA A 315 -7.96 -7.99 8.95
N SER A 316 -8.03 -7.22 10.04
CA SER A 316 -7.04 -7.30 11.12
C SER A 316 -7.04 -8.66 11.83
N ALA A 317 -8.18 -9.33 11.96
CA ALA A 317 -8.26 -10.70 12.46
C ALA A 317 -7.65 -11.70 11.44
N ALA A 318 -8.02 -11.60 10.17
CA ALA A 318 -7.52 -12.48 9.12
C ALA A 318 -5.99 -12.40 8.96
N MET A 319 -5.40 -11.20 9.12
CA MET A 319 -3.94 -11.03 9.10
C MET A 319 -3.24 -11.85 10.20
N ARG A 320 -3.81 -11.93 11.40
CA ARG A 320 -3.27 -12.77 12.49
C ARG A 320 -3.51 -14.26 12.22
N ASP A 321 -4.76 -14.61 11.94
CA ASP A 321 -5.21 -16.00 11.82
C ASP A 321 -4.53 -16.74 10.66
N ARG A 322 -4.25 -16.03 9.56
CA ARG A 322 -3.57 -16.56 8.38
C ARG A 322 -2.07 -16.32 8.38
N LYS A 323 -1.52 -15.75 9.46
CA LYS A 323 -0.09 -15.41 9.58
C LYS A 323 0.40 -14.50 8.43
N ILE A 324 -0.47 -13.62 7.95
CA ILE A 324 -0.08 -12.57 7.00
C ILE A 324 0.89 -11.62 7.69
N VAL A 325 0.64 -11.31 8.97
CA VAL A 325 1.62 -10.67 9.85
C VAL A 325 2.25 -11.72 10.76
N GLY A 326 3.57 -11.76 10.79
CA GLY A 326 4.34 -12.73 11.56
C GLY A 326 5.80 -12.33 11.67
N ASN A 327 6.54 -13.01 12.55
CA ASN A 327 7.99 -12.81 12.71
C ASN A 327 8.83 -13.53 11.64
N GLY A 328 8.20 -14.31 10.75
CA GLY A 328 8.93 -15.15 9.82
C GLY A 328 9.65 -16.32 10.50
N PRO A 329 10.84 -16.70 9.99
CA PRO A 329 11.56 -17.87 10.48
C PRO A 329 12.32 -17.64 11.80
N ASP A 330 12.45 -16.40 12.24
CA ASP A 330 13.11 -16.01 13.49
C ASP A 330 12.15 -15.20 14.41
N ALA A 331 12.69 -14.56 15.45
CA ALA A 331 11.88 -13.77 16.39
C ALA A 331 11.68 -12.31 15.94
N THR A 332 12.18 -11.92 14.78
CA THR A 332 12.20 -10.54 14.31
C THR A 332 11.04 -10.27 13.35
N LEU A 333 10.29 -9.20 13.60
CA LEU A 333 9.25 -8.74 12.70
C LEU A 333 9.84 -7.86 11.59
N GLY A 334 9.46 -8.13 10.35
CA GLY A 334 9.71 -7.22 9.22
C GLY A 334 11.07 -7.34 8.56
N ASN A 335 11.91 -8.32 8.95
CA ASN A 335 13.14 -8.64 8.27
C ASN A 335 12.90 -9.49 7.01
N PHE A 336 13.90 -9.53 6.14
CA PHE A 336 13.86 -10.30 4.90
C PHE A 336 14.70 -11.56 5.00
N ASP A 337 14.15 -12.69 4.54
CA ASP A 337 14.91 -13.88 4.21
C ASP A 337 15.47 -13.75 2.79
N THR A 338 16.79 -13.63 2.66
CA THR A 338 17.47 -13.49 1.37
C THR A 338 17.32 -14.71 0.48
N ALA A 339 17.20 -15.91 1.04
CA ALA A 339 16.96 -17.14 0.27
C ALA A 339 15.57 -17.09 -0.40
N ARG A 340 14.59 -16.56 0.29
CA ARG A 340 13.24 -16.33 -0.24
C ARG A 340 13.26 -15.32 -1.39
N VAL A 341 14.02 -14.22 -1.28
CA VAL A 341 14.19 -13.23 -2.35
C VAL A 341 14.95 -13.83 -3.54
N THR A 342 15.99 -14.62 -3.30
CA THR A 342 16.70 -15.37 -4.35
C THR A 342 15.74 -16.25 -5.13
N ARG A 343 14.87 -16.97 -4.43
CA ARG A 343 13.86 -17.83 -5.06
C ARG A 343 12.92 -17.03 -5.96
N MET A 344 12.53 -15.82 -5.55
CA MET A 344 11.70 -14.93 -6.39
C MET A 344 12.42 -14.50 -7.66
N ILE A 345 13.72 -14.15 -7.58
CA ILE A 345 14.54 -13.82 -8.77
C ILE A 345 14.62 -15.01 -9.73
N GLU A 346 14.84 -16.23 -9.20
CA GLU A 346 14.90 -17.46 -10.00
C GLU A 346 13.57 -17.77 -10.71
N ILE A 347 12.44 -17.52 -10.06
CA ILE A 347 11.10 -17.72 -10.64
C ILE A 347 10.83 -16.69 -11.73
N LEU A 348 11.09 -15.41 -11.46
CA LEU A 348 10.64 -14.31 -12.32
C LEU A 348 11.62 -13.97 -13.46
N GLY A 349 12.90 -14.21 -13.26
CA GLY A 349 13.90 -13.92 -14.29
C GLY A 349 13.56 -14.55 -15.65
N PRO A 350 13.32 -15.87 -15.74
CA PRO A 350 12.90 -16.53 -16.98
C PRO A 350 11.55 -16.01 -17.52
N VAL A 351 10.60 -15.71 -16.63
CA VAL A 351 9.27 -15.22 -17.01
C VAL A 351 9.39 -13.88 -17.74
N PHE A 352 10.12 -12.92 -17.17
CA PHE A 352 10.28 -11.60 -17.78
C PHE A 352 11.19 -11.62 -19.02
N ALA A 353 12.21 -12.47 -19.03
CA ALA A 353 13.03 -12.68 -20.23
C ALA A 353 12.18 -13.18 -21.41
N GLY A 354 11.26 -14.11 -21.17
CA GLY A 354 10.31 -14.62 -22.17
C GLY A 354 9.34 -13.55 -22.70
N GLN A 355 9.12 -12.47 -21.94
CA GLN A 355 8.27 -11.34 -22.33
C GLN A 355 9.05 -10.19 -23.00
N SER A 356 10.33 -10.37 -23.29
CA SER A 356 11.24 -9.33 -23.81
C SER A 356 11.37 -8.11 -22.86
N LYS A 357 11.21 -8.34 -21.57
CA LYS A 357 11.38 -7.36 -20.48
C LYS A 357 12.35 -7.91 -19.43
N PRO A 358 13.62 -8.14 -19.78
CA PRO A 358 14.56 -8.77 -18.87
C PRO A 358 14.74 -7.92 -17.61
N ILE A 359 14.83 -8.59 -16.46
CA ILE A 359 15.25 -7.98 -15.21
C ILE A 359 16.71 -7.50 -15.31
N LYS A 360 17.16 -6.71 -14.35
CA LYS A 360 18.56 -6.28 -14.27
C LYS A 360 19.49 -7.49 -14.35
N GLU A 361 20.51 -7.42 -15.22
CA GLU A 361 21.53 -8.46 -15.33
C GLU A 361 22.31 -8.60 -14.01
N GLY A 362 22.51 -9.83 -13.55
CA GLY A 362 23.20 -10.12 -12.30
C GLY A 362 22.48 -9.58 -11.06
N LEU A 363 21.15 -9.45 -11.09
CA LEU A 363 20.34 -9.01 -9.95
C LEU A 363 20.55 -9.95 -8.74
N THR A 364 20.85 -9.36 -7.59
CA THR A 364 21.03 -10.09 -6.32
C THR A 364 19.99 -9.64 -5.29
N PRO A 365 19.72 -10.46 -4.23
CA PRO A 365 18.80 -10.07 -3.16
C PRO A 365 19.18 -8.75 -2.48
N GLU A 366 20.47 -8.48 -2.27
CA GLU A 366 20.98 -7.28 -1.58
C GLU A 366 20.69 -6.00 -2.37
N GLN A 367 20.42 -6.12 -3.65
CA GLN A 367 19.99 -4.99 -4.49
C GLN A 367 18.48 -4.70 -4.41
N LEU A 368 17.71 -5.61 -3.83
CA LEU A 368 16.26 -5.52 -3.70
C LEU A 368 15.80 -5.28 -2.26
N VAL A 369 16.50 -5.83 -1.27
CA VAL A 369 16.12 -5.78 0.15
C VAL A 369 17.33 -5.54 1.03
N THR A 370 17.11 -5.00 2.23
CA THR A 370 18.14 -4.86 3.26
C THR A 370 17.55 -4.98 4.66
N ASN A 371 18.27 -5.69 5.54
CA ASN A 371 17.97 -5.78 6.97
C ASN A 371 18.80 -4.78 7.81
N GLU A 372 19.53 -3.87 7.17
CA GLU A 372 20.45 -2.93 7.82
C GLU A 372 19.76 -2.07 8.89
N PHE A 373 18.48 -1.73 8.70
CA PHE A 373 17.73 -0.83 9.55
C PHE A 373 16.76 -1.52 10.50
N ILE A 374 16.67 -2.85 10.42
CA ILE A 374 15.79 -3.68 11.24
C ILE A 374 16.37 -3.78 12.67
N ASP A 375 15.53 -3.55 13.67
CA ASP A 375 15.86 -3.85 15.07
C ASP A 375 15.48 -5.32 15.35
N PRO A 376 16.46 -6.21 15.53
CA PRO A 376 16.19 -7.64 15.70
C PRO A 376 15.54 -7.99 17.04
N SER A 377 15.43 -7.03 17.95
CA SER A 377 14.75 -7.23 19.24
C SER A 377 13.24 -6.98 19.17
N ILE A 378 12.73 -6.45 18.04
CA ILE A 378 11.32 -6.15 17.86
C ILE A 378 10.64 -7.29 17.10
N GLY A 379 9.64 -7.90 17.74
CA GLY A 379 8.84 -8.96 17.16
C GLY A 379 7.55 -9.18 17.90
N LEU A 380 6.67 -9.98 17.30
CA LEU A 380 5.46 -10.45 17.96
C LEU A 380 5.82 -11.45 19.05
N SER A 381 5.17 -11.35 20.21
CA SER A 381 5.29 -12.36 21.26
C SER A 381 4.87 -13.72 20.72
N ALA A 382 5.60 -14.78 21.09
CA ALA A 382 5.17 -16.14 20.79
C ALA A 382 3.79 -16.37 21.41
N SER A 383 2.80 -16.67 20.55
CA SER A 383 1.42 -17.01 20.95
C SER A 383 1.34 -18.46 21.42
#